data_81299d688973f8e3565d2105f8d13e90
#
_entry.id   81299d688973f8e3565d2105f8d13e90
#
_cell.length_a   1.000
_cell.length_b   1.000
_cell.length_c   1.000
_cell.angle_alpha   90.00
_cell.angle_beta   90.00
_cell.angle_gamma   90.00
#
_symmetry.space_group_name_H-M   'P 1'
#
loop_
_entity.id
_entity.type
_entity.pdbx_description
1 polymer ?
#
loop_
_entity_poly.entity_id
_entity_poly.type
_entity_poly.pdbx_seq_one_letter_code
_entity_poly.pdbx_strand_id
1 'polypeptide(L)'
;MVHAAPVTKRQLLPFAALSASYFAHIGFFNPYLPLWLKDMGYGIFAIGVFTSIQAATRLFAPYGWGWLSDHTGERVRLLRYGATVALICSIGLWFDFGYLWLGVVFLVMFTHTSAMMPMSEAAMAHLVSQDGSFDAKRYGRVRLFGSLGFLATVLMAGAWFETFGMAHFPAWTVMTLLAVVISVWLLPNLKENVSLHEEKVSVLPILKQASVGWFFAGLFFHVLSHIGIYV
;
A
#
# COMPACT_ATOMS: atom_id res chain seq x y z
N MET A 1 -34.86 5.09 -12.50
CA MET A 1 -33.80 4.41 -11.73
C MET A 1 -33.08 3.47 -12.71
N VAL A 2 -31.86 3.82 -13.14
CA VAL A 2 -31.06 2.94 -14.00
C VAL A 2 -30.43 1.93 -13.07
N HIS A 3 -30.90 0.67 -13.07
CA HIS A 3 -30.24 -0.40 -12.35
C HIS A 3 -28.84 -0.58 -12.95
N ALA A 4 -27.81 -0.24 -12.18
CA ALA A 4 -26.45 -0.56 -12.56
C ALA A 4 -26.31 -2.08 -12.71
N ALA A 5 -25.65 -2.52 -13.77
CA ALA A 5 -25.44 -3.95 -13.99
C ALA A 5 -24.64 -4.56 -12.84
N PRO A 6 -25.00 -5.78 -12.37
CA PRO A 6 -24.32 -6.39 -11.22
C PRO A 6 -22.82 -6.57 -11.51
N VAL A 7 -21.99 -6.18 -10.53
CA VAL A 7 -20.53 -6.28 -10.61
C VAL A 7 -20.11 -7.73 -10.87
N THR A 8 -19.42 -7.96 -11.98
CA THR A 8 -19.00 -9.29 -12.41
C THR A 8 -17.70 -9.72 -11.71
N LYS A 9 -17.48 -11.04 -11.57
CA LYS A 9 -16.21 -11.60 -11.07
C LYS A 9 -15.02 -11.11 -11.88
N ARG A 10 -15.19 -10.86 -13.17
CA ARG A 10 -14.16 -10.37 -14.08
C ARG A 10 -13.65 -8.97 -13.72
N GLN A 11 -14.52 -8.12 -13.18
CA GLN A 11 -14.15 -6.77 -12.72
C GLN A 11 -13.40 -6.76 -11.40
N LEU A 12 -13.60 -7.78 -10.54
CA LEU A 12 -12.92 -7.89 -9.23
C LEU A 12 -11.54 -8.58 -9.33
N LEU A 13 -11.29 -9.36 -10.37
CA LEU A 13 -10.03 -10.08 -10.54
C LEU A 13 -8.80 -9.17 -10.57
N PRO A 14 -8.78 -8.02 -11.27
CA PRO A 14 -7.66 -7.09 -11.21
C PRO A 14 -7.39 -6.52 -9.81
N PHE A 15 -8.43 -6.28 -9.02
CA PHE A 15 -8.28 -5.84 -7.62
C PHE A 15 -7.71 -6.95 -6.73
N ALA A 16 -8.11 -8.19 -6.96
CA ALA A 16 -7.52 -9.34 -6.26
C ALA A 16 -6.03 -9.51 -6.61
N ALA A 17 -5.67 -9.35 -7.89
CA ALA A 17 -4.29 -9.38 -8.35
C ALA A 17 -3.47 -8.23 -7.72
N LEU A 18 -4.01 -7.02 -7.67
CA LEU A 18 -3.36 -5.88 -7.01
C LEU A 18 -3.21 -6.12 -5.51
N SER A 19 -4.24 -6.61 -4.83
CA SER A 19 -4.14 -6.95 -3.41
C SER A 19 -3.06 -8.00 -3.17
N ALA A 20 -3.03 -9.07 -3.95
CA ALA A 20 -2.03 -10.13 -3.83
C ALA A 20 -0.61 -9.60 -4.07
N SER A 21 -0.36 -8.88 -5.16
CA SER A 21 0.96 -8.38 -5.52
C SER A 21 1.48 -7.31 -4.57
N TYR A 22 0.60 -6.39 -4.11
CA TYR A 22 0.99 -5.36 -3.16
C TYR A 22 1.35 -5.94 -1.79
N PHE A 23 0.55 -6.87 -1.26
CA PHE A 23 0.88 -7.53 0.00
C PHE A 23 2.03 -8.52 -0.14
N ALA A 24 2.24 -9.11 -1.31
CA ALA A 24 3.45 -9.86 -1.61
C ALA A 24 4.70 -8.96 -1.51
N HIS A 25 4.65 -7.74 -2.08
CA HIS A 25 5.73 -6.78 -1.94
C HIS A 25 6.00 -6.43 -0.47
N ILE A 26 4.97 -6.10 0.32
CA ILE A 26 5.11 -5.79 1.74
C ILE A 26 5.61 -7.00 2.54
N GLY A 27 5.13 -8.20 2.22
CA GLY A 27 5.46 -9.43 2.91
C GLY A 27 6.95 -9.79 2.84
N PHE A 28 7.61 -9.43 1.74
CA PHE A 28 9.06 -9.59 1.68
C PHE A 28 9.81 -8.32 2.11
N PHE A 29 9.39 -7.15 1.63
CA PHE A 29 10.16 -5.93 1.78
C PHE A 29 10.34 -5.51 3.24
N ASN A 30 9.25 -5.49 4.03
CA ASN A 30 9.29 -4.99 5.39
C ASN A 30 10.18 -5.82 6.34
N PRO A 31 10.08 -7.15 6.40
CA PRO A 31 10.92 -7.92 7.30
C PRO A 31 12.38 -8.03 6.85
N TYR A 32 12.64 -8.00 5.54
CA TYR A 32 13.99 -8.20 5.01
C TYR A 32 14.77 -6.91 4.76
N LEU A 33 14.13 -5.74 4.71
CA LEU A 33 14.81 -4.44 4.57
C LEU A 33 15.87 -4.20 5.66
N PRO A 34 15.57 -4.36 6.97
CA PRO A 34 16.57 -4.16 8.01
C PRO A 34 17.74 -5.14 7.89
N LEU A 35 17.47 -6.39 7.49
CA LEU A 35 18.49 -7.41 7.32
C LEU A 35 19.42 -7.10 6.14
N TRP A 36 18.86 -6.65 5.01
CA TRP A 36 19.62 -6.21 3.85
C TRP A 36 20.49 -4.99 4.16
N LEU A 37 19.97 -3.99 4.85
CA LEU A 37 20.74 -2.82 5.28
C LEU A 37 21.89 -3.22 6.23
N LYS A 38 21.64 -4.17 7.12
CA LYS A 38 22.69 -4.72 8.00
C LYS A 38 23.76 -5.45 7.20
N ASP A 39 23.40 -6.24 6.21
CA ASP A 39 24.30 -6.96 5.31
C ASP A 39 25.19 -5.99 4.50
N MET A 40 24.66 -4.83 4.10
CA MET A 40 25.40 -3.73 3.49
C MET A 40 26.33 -2.98 4.45
N GLY A 41 26.36 -3.33 5.75
CA GLY A 41 27.21 -2.71 6.75
C GLY A 41 26.63 -1.47 7.44
N TYR A 42 25.34 -1.16 7.23
CA TYR A 42 24.70 -0.04 7.93
C TYR A 42 24.48 -0.36 9.41
N GLY A 43 24.85 0.58 10.29
CA GLY A 43 24.62 0.47 11.73
C GLY A 43 23.15 0.60 12.12
N ILE A 44 22.81 0.17 13.33
CA ILE A 44 21.43 0.15 13.86
C ILE A 44 20.75 1.53 13.76
N PHE A 45 21.51 2.61 14.03
CA PHE A 45 20.98 3.97 13.93
C PHE A 45 20.52 4.31 12.49
N ALA A 46 21.33 4.00 11.49
CA ALA A 46 21.00 4.24 10.08
C ALA A 46 19.79 3.41 9.64
N ILE A 47 19.73 2.13 10.04
CA ILE A 47 18.58 1.26 9.79
C ILE A 47 17.32 1.88 10.40
N GLY A 48 17.39 2.37 11.65
CA GLY A 48 16.32 3.07 12.31
C GLY A 48 15.86 4.32 11.55
N VAL A 49 16.79 5.13 11.01
CA VAL A 49 16.45 6.30 10.18
C VAL A 49 15.73 5.88 8.91
N PHE A 50 16.23 4.89 8.18
CA PHE A 50 15.60 4.42 6.93
C PHE A 50 14.19 3.84 7.15
N THR A 51 14.00 3.05 8.19
CA THR A 51 12.67 2.54 8.55
C THR A 51 11.73 3.64 9.04
N SER A 52 12.26 4.69 9.68
CA SER A 52 11.49 5.87 10.08
C SER A 52 11.00 6.68 8.87
N ILE A 53 11.74 6.74 7.75
CA ILE A 53 11.27 7.34 6.49
C ILE A 53 9.98 6.63 6.03
N GLN A 54 9.95 5.29 6.08
CA GLN A 54 8.75 4.53 5.73
C GLN A 54 7.57 4.87 6.65
N ALA A 55 7.79 4.92 7.96
CA ALA A 55 6.75 5.29 8.91
C ALA A 55 6.24 6.72 8.69
N ALA A 56 7.15 7.65 8.46
CA ALA A 56 6.84 9.05 8.20
C ALA A 56 6.00 9.22 6.92
N THR A 57 6.37 8.56 5.82
CA THR A 57 5.59 8.65 4.56
C THR A 57 4.18 8.12 4.70
N ARG A 58 3.92 7.14 5.58
CA ARG A 58 2.57 6.64 5.87
C ARG A 58 1.68 7.66 6.58
N LEU A 59 2.26 8.68 7.22
CA LEU A 59 1.50 9.73 7.89
C LEU A 59 0.94 10.76 6.90
N PHE A 60 1.71 11.19 5.89
CA PHE A 60 1.28 12.29 5.02
C PHE A 60 1.01 11.89 3.57
N ALA A 61 1.70 10.89 3.01
CA ALA A 61 1.50 10.57 1.60
C ALA A 61 0.08 10.10 1.28
N PRO A 62 -0.61 9.28 2.10
CA PRO A 62 -2.01 8.91 1.84
C PRO A 62 -2.95 10.11 1.80
N TYR A 63 -2.71 11.14 2.62
CA TYR A 63 -3.51 12.37 2.59
C TYR A 63 -3.32 13.17 1.30
N GLY A 64 -2.06 13.34 0.87
CA GLY A 64 -1.76 14.06 -0.36
C GLY A 64 -2.33 13.34 -1.59
N TRP A 65 -2.13 12.04 -1.69
CA TRP A 65 -2.65 11.21 -2.77
C TRP A 65 -4.18 11.09 -2.74
N GLY A 66 -4.78 10.96 -1.54
CA GLY A 66 -6.23 10.96 -1.34
C GLY A 66 -6.84 12.27 -1.81
N TRP A 67 -6.30 13.40 -1.34
CA TRP A 67 -6.74 14.72 -1.77
C TRP A 67 -6.68 14.88 -3.30
N LEU A 68 -5.56 14.51 -3.92
CA LEU A 68 -5.42 14.56 -5.38
C LEU A 68 -6.42 13.66 -6.09
N SER A 69 -6.62 12.46 -5.57
CA SER A 69 -7.58 11.48 -6.08
C SER A 69 -9.02 12.01 -6.03
N ASP A 70 -9.39 12.59 -4.90
CA ASP A 70 -10.75 13.09 -4.68
C ASP A 70 -11.05 14.33 -5.54
N HIS A 71 -10.03 15.16 -5.83
CA HIS A 71 -10.19 16.33 -6.69
C HIS A 71 -10.17 16.00 -8.19
N THR A 72 -9.43 14.97 -8.59
CA THR A 72 -9.33 14.60 -10.01
C THR A 72 -10.34 13.54 -10.44
N GLY A 73 -10.83 12.72 -9.52
CA GLY A 73 -11.65 11.53 -9.80
C GLY A 73 -10.88 10.43 -10.56
N GLU A 74 -9.56 10.58 -10.75
CA GLU A 74 -8.74 9.68 -11.56
C GLU A 74 -7.90 8.71 -10.70
N ARG A 75 -8.52 8.10 -9.70
CA ARG A 75 -7.84 7.23 -8.71
C ARG A 75 -7.00 6.14 -9.34
N VAL A 76 -7.51 5.44 -10.34
CA VAL A 76 -6.77 4.36 -11.04
C VAL A 76 -5.57 4.89 -11.80
N ARG A 77 -5.67 6.09 -12.39
CA ARG A 77 -4.54 6.72 -13.08
C ARG A 77 -3.42 7.07 -12.10
N LEU A 78 -3.77 7.59 -10.94
CA LEU A 78 -2.82 7.91 -9.87
C LEU A 78 -2.15 6.64 -9.31
N LEU A 79 -2.89 5.54 -9.17
CA LEU A 79 -2.32 4.23 -8.80
C LEU A 79 -1.29 3.75 -9.82
N ARG A 80 -1.58 3.85 -11.12
CA ARG A 80 -0.63 3.50 -12.19
C ARG A 80 0.62 4.36 -12.14
N TYR A 81 0.46 5.67 -11.99
CA TYR A 81 1.57 6.59 -11.86
C TYR A 81 2.44 6.22 -10.65
N GLY A 82 1.85 6.11 -9.46
CA GLY A 82 2.57 5.79 -8.23
C GLY A 82 3.32 4.46 -8.30
N ALA A 83 2.68 3.39 -8.81
CA ALA A 83 3.33 2.09 -8.99
C ALA A 83 4.52 2.15 -9.95
N THR A 84 4.36 2.86 -11.07
CA THR A 84 5.42 2.97 -12.07
C THR A 84 6.61 3.78 -11.54
N VAL A 85 6.36 4.90 -10.84
CA VAL A 85 7.42 5.70 -10.21
C VAL A 85 8.15 4.88 -9.15
N ALA A 86 7.43 4.15 -8.29
CA ALA A 86 8.04 3.30 -7.27
C ALA A 86 8.93 2.21 -7.89
N LEU A 87 8.48 1.58 -8.99
CA LEU A 87 9.26 0.58 -9.72
C LEU A 87 10.54 1.20 -10.31
N ILE A 88 10.45 2.34 -10.98
CA ILE A 88 11.61 3.01 -11.55
C ILE A 88 12.59 3.40 -10.44
N CYS A 89 12.08 3.96 -9.34
CA CYS A 89 12.91 4.38 -8.21
C CYS A 89 13.61 3.19 -7.54
N SER A 90 12.97 2.01 -7.50
CA SER A 90 13.56 0.81 -6.90
C SER A 90 14.83 0.31 -7.61
N ILE A 91 15.05 0.70 -8.87
CA ILE A 91 16.31 0.44 -9.58
C ILE A 91 17.48 1.13 -8.87
N GLY A 92 17.21 2.25 -8.18
CA GLY A 92 18.21 2.95 -7.38
C GLY A 92 18.81 2.14 -6.24
N LEU A 93 18.18 1.02 -5.82
CA LEU A 93 18.69 0.14 -4.78
C LEU A 93 19.92 -0.68 -5.20
N TRP A 94 20.23 -0.78 -6.50
CA TRP A 94 21.47 -1.40 -6.98
C TRP A 94 22.70 -0.50 -6.85
N PHE A 95 22.49 0.81 -6.59
CA PHE A 95 23.57 1.78 -6.50
C PHE A 95 23.71 2.23 -5.05
N ASP A 96 24.87 2.03 -4.47
CA ASP A 96 25.19 2.56 -3.13
C ASP A 96 26.06 3.81 -3.26
N PHE A 97 25.39 4.97 -3.29
CA PHE A 97 26.05 6.28 -3.21
C PHE A 97 25.96 6.87 -1.78
N GLY A 98 25.74 6.01 -0.78
CA GLY A 98 25.69 6.35 0.64
C GLY A 98 24.32 6.72 1.17
N TYR A 99 24.30 7.19 2.42
CA TYR A 99 23.07 7.40 3.20
C TYR A 99 22.04 8.29 2.52
N LEU A 100 22.48 9.42 1.94
CA LEU A 100 21.59 10.38 1.31
C LEU A 100 20.89 9.77 0.08
N TRP A 101 21.63 9.02 -0.72
CA TRP A 101 21.09 8.36 -1.90
C TRP A 101 19.98 7.37 -1.54
N LEU A 102 20.28 6.43 -0.64
CA LEU A 102 19.31 5.46 -0.20
C LEU A 102 18.11 6.11 0.49
N GLY A 103 18.36 7.17 1.29
CA GLY A 103 17.29 7.96 1.91
C GLY A 103 16.34 8.57 0.89
N VAL A 104 16.84 9.14 -0.20
CA VAL A 104 16.02 9.70 -1.28
C VAL A 104 15.27 8.60 -2.03
N VAL A 105 15.95 7.49 -2.36
CA VAL A 105 15.31 6.33 -3.02
C VAL A 105 14.15 5.81 -2.16
N PHE A 106 14.35 5.60 -0.86
CA PHE A 106 13.29 5.15 0.05
C PHE A 106 12.18 6.18 0.19
N LEU A 107 12.52 7.47 0.35
CA LEU A 107 11.51 8.51 0.48
C LEU A 107 10.58 8.56 -0.73
N VAL A 108 11.15 8.56 -1.95
CA VAL A 108 10.35 8.58 -3.18
C VAL A 108 9.54 7.30 -3.33
N MET A 109 10.18 6.14 -3.15
CA MET A 109 9.51 4.84 -3.27
C MET A 109 8.36 4.70 -2.27
N PHE A 110 8.57 5.02 -0.98
CA PHE A 110 7.54 4.90 0.04
C PHE A 110 6.43 5.94 -0.11
N THR A 111 6.73 7.17 -0.53
CA THR A 111 5.72 8.18 -0.81
C THR A 111 4.72 7.69 -1.86
N HIS A 112 5.18 6.95 -2.86
CA HIS A 112 4.33 6.46 -3.94
C HIS A 112 3.66 5.12 -3.62
N THR A 113 4.24 4.28 -2.75
CA THR A 113 3.65 2.99 -2.39
C THR A 113 2.69 3.07 -1.20
N SER A 114 2.90 3.98 -0.25
CA SER A 114 2.10 4.06 0.99
C SER A 114 0.61 4.36 0.77
N ALA A 115 0.27 5.08 -0.30
CA ALA A 115 -1.11 5.41 -0.62
C ALA A 115 -1.81 4.37 -1.50
N MET A 116 -1.08 3.39 -2.05
CA MET A 116 -1.66 2.44 -3.00
C MET A 116 -2.81 1.64 -2.41
N MET A 117 -2.64 1.14 -1.18
CA MET A 117 -3.67 0.30 -0.58
C MET A 117 -4.92 1.09 -0.21
N PRO A 118 -4.87 2.23 0.49
CA PRO A 118 -6.05 3.04 0.75
C PRO A 118 -6.81 3.44 -0.52
N MET A 119 -6.09 3.85 -1.56
CA MET A 119 -6.70 4.23 -2.84
C MET A 119 -7.34 3.04 -3.56
N SER A 120 -6.68 1.88 -3.57
CA SER A 120 -7.21 0.64 -4.15
C SER A 120 -8.44 0.15 -3.40
N GLU A 121 -8.42 0.19 -2.07
CA GLU A 121 -9.56 -0.19 -1.22
C GLU A 121 -10.75 0.73 -1.43
N ALA A 122 -10.53 2.04 -1.54
CA ALA A 122 -11.60 3.00 -1.84
C ALA A 122 -12.21 2.75 -3.23
N ALA A 123 -11.39 2.52 -4.27
CA ALA A 123 -11.88 2.19 -5.60
C ALA A 123 -12.70 0.87 -5.62
N MET A 124 -12.22 -0.13 -4.90
CA MET A 124 -12.93 -1.40 -4.76
C MET A 124 -14.22 -1.26 -3.96
N ALA A 125 -14.22 -0.51 -2.85
CA ALA A 125 -15.40 -0.26 -2.04
C ALA A 125 -16.48 0.46 -2.87
N HIS A 126 -16.11 1.46 -3.67
CA HIS A 126 -17.02 2.12 -4.60
C HIS A 126 -17.61 1.13 -5.60
N LEU A 127 -16.80 0.25 -6.17
CA LEU A 127 -17.24 -0.76 -7.14
C LEU A 127 -18.25 -1.75 -6.51
N VAL A 128 -17.97 -2.27 -5.29
CA VAL A 128 -18.85 -3.27 -4.64
C VAL A 128 -20.08 -2.66 -3.97
N SER A 129 -20.20 -1.33 -3.93
CA SER A 129 -21.35 -0.59 -3.38
C SER A 129 -22.30 -0.03 -4.44
N GLN A 130 -22.07 -0.30 -5.73
CA GLN A 130 -22.87 0.26 -6.83
C GLN A 130 -24.37 -0.11 -6.78
N ASP A 131 -24.70 -1.23 -6.14
CA ASP A 131 -26.10 -1.69 -5.96
C ASP A 131 -26.78 -1.06 -4.73
N GLY A 132 -26.19 -0.02 -4.10
CA GLY A 132 -26.73 0.68 -2.94
C GLY A 132 -26.45 0.01 -1.59
N SER A 133 -25.83 -1.17 -1.57
CA SER A 133 -25.37 -1.86 -0.35
C SER A 133 -23.94 -2.36 -0.51
N PHE A 134 -23.16 -2.28 0.56
CA PHE A 134 -21.78 -2.77 0.57
C PHE A 134 -21.73 -4.30 0.64
N ASP A 135 -21.17 -4.96 -0.39
CA ASP A 135 -20.99 -6.42 -0.42
C ASP A 135 -19.69 -6.83 0.32
N ALA A 136 -19.80 -6.97 1.64
CA ALA A 136 -18.70 -7.38 2.50
C ALA A 136 -18.08 -8.73 2.11
N LYS A 137 -18.88 -9.66 1.56
CA LYS A 137 -18.39 -10.99 1.14
C LYS A 137 -17.49 -10.90 -0.08
N ARG A 138 -17.85 -10.08 -1.06
CA ARG A 138 -17.02 -9.84 -2.25
C ARG A 138 -15.74 -9.09 -1.86
N TYR A 139 -15.86 -8.07 -1.04
CA TYR A 139 -14.72 -7.34 -0.50
C TYR A 139 -13.74 -8.27 0.24
N GLY A 140 -14.24 -9.08 1.18
CA GLY A 140 -13.43 -10.01 1.95
C GLY A 140 -12.71 -11.05 1.09
N ARG A 141 -13.33 -11.53 0.01
CA ARG A 141 -12.68 -12.46 -0.93
C ARG A 141 -11.50 -11.81 -1.65
N VAL A 142 -11.64 -10.58 -2.11
CA VAL A 142 -10.54 -9.85 -2.75
C VAL A 142 -9.40 -9.62 -1.75
N ARG A 143 -9.75 -9.25 -0.53
CA ARG A 143 -8.77 -9.00 0.53
C ARG A 143 -7.98 -10.24 0.96
N LEU A 144 -8.61 -11.42 0.89
CA LEU A 144 -7.97 -12.71 1.18
C LEU A 144 -6.74 -12.95 0.29
N PHE A 145 -6.80 -12.57 -1.00
CA PHE A 145 -5.65 -12.72 -1.90
C PHE A 145 -4.43 -11.91 -1.42
N GLY A 146 -4.65 -10.79 -0.75
CA GLY A 146 -3.57 -10.03 -0.11
C GLY A 146 -2.86 -10.84 0.98
N SER A 147 -3.63 -11.47 1.88
CA SER A 147 -3.05 -12.32 2.93
C SER A 147 -2.28 -13.51 2.37
N LEU A 148 -2.79 -14.13 1.31
CA LEU A 148 -2.10 -15.23 0.63
C LEU A 148 -0.82 -14.76 -0.07
N GLY A 149 -0.85 -13.60 -0.72
CA GLY A 149 0.33 -12.98 -1.34
C GLY A 149 1.41 -12.67 -0.32
N PHE A 150 1.04 -12.07 0.82
CA PHE A 150 1.95 -11.79 1.91
C PHE A 150 2.62 -13.07 2.44
N LEU A 151 1.80 -14.07 2.82
CA LEU A 151 2.29 -15.31 3.40
C LEU A 151 3.23 -16.08 2.44
N ALA A 152 2.81 -16.22 1.19
CA ALA A 152 3.61 -16.89 0.18
C ALA A 152 4.97 -16.20 0.00
N THR A 153 4.96 -14.86 -0.11
CA THR A 153 6.19 -14.13 -0.43
C THR A 153 7.14 -14.03 0.75
N VAL A 154 6.65 -13.87 2.00
CA VAL A 154 7.54 -13.86 3.16
C VAL A 154 8.28 -15.20 3.32
N LEU A 155 7.58 -16.32 3.11
CA LEU A 155 8.19 -17.64 3.20
C LEU A 155 9.18 -17.92 2.05
N MET A 156 8.78 -17.59 0.81
CA MET A 156 9.65 -17.77 -0.36
C MET A 156 10.90 -16.91 -0.28
N ALA A 157 10.75 -15.65 0.11
CA ALA A 157 11.88 -14.73 0.28
C ALA A 157 12.81 -15.20 1.41
N GLY A 158 12.26 -15.70 2.54
CA GLY A 158 13.06 -16.25 3.63
C GLY A 158 13.93 -17.42 3.17
N ALA A 159 13.33 -18.41 2.54
CA ALA A 159 14.06 -19.57 2.01
C ALA A 159 15.11 -19.17 0.96
N TRP A 160 14.79 -18.17 0.13
CA TRP A 160 15.73 -17.67 -0.86
C TRP A 160 16.93 -16.97 -0.22
N PHE A 161 16.68 -16.05 0.70
CA PHE A 161 17.77 -15.27 1.34
C PHE A 161 18.62 -16.11 2.28
N GLU A 162 18.07 -17.15 2.90
CA GLU A 162 18.83 -18.13 3.66
C GLU A 162 19.83 -18.88 2.77
N THR A 163 19.44 -19.19 1.55
CA THR A 163 20.27 -20.00 0.62
C THR A 163 21.25 -19.13 -0.19
N PHE A 164 20.80 -17.98 -0.68
CA PHE A 164 21.51 -17.15 -1.66
C PHE A 164 22.00 -15.80 -1.13
N GLY A 165 21.69 -15.48 0.13
CA GLY A 165 22.09 -14.23 0.77
C GLY A 165 21.28 -13.01 0.35
N MET A 166 21.53 -11.87 1.03
CA MET A 166 20.77 -10.63 0.91
C MET A 166 21.07 -9.82 -0.35
N ALA A 167 22.12 -10.13 -1.11
CA ALA A 167 22.48 -9.41 -2.34
C ALA A 167 21.35 -9.34 -3.38
N HIS A 168 20.40 -10.29 -3.34
CA HIS A 168 19.26 -10.33 -4.24
C HIS A 168 18.07 -9.47 -3.81
N PHE A 169 18.14 -8.75 -2.67
CA PHE A 169 17.05 -7.91 -2.18
C PHE A 169 16.57 -6.86 -3.20
N PRO A 170 17.45 -6.12 -3.92
CA PRO A 170 17.00 -5.19 -4.97
C PRO A 170 16.24 -5.88 -6.11
N ALA A 171 16.68 -7.07 -6.52
CA ALA A 171 16.00 -7.84 -7.57
C ALA A 171 14.60 -8.29 -7.16
N TRP A 172 14.43 -8.76 -5.92
CA TRP A 172 13.12 -9.09 -5.35
C TRP A 172 12.22 -7.86 -5.25
N THR A 173 12.78 -6.70 -4.89
CA THR A 173 12.04 -5.44 -4.84
C THR A 173 11.49 -5.08 -6.22
N VAL A 174 12.31 -5.12 -7.26
CA VAL A 174 11.87 -4.83 -8.63
C VAL A 174 10.85 -5.86 -9.11
N MET A 175 11.09 -7.13 -8.88
CA MET A 175 10.17 -8.21 -9.30
C MET A 175 8.79 -8.05 -8.67
N THR A 176 8.73 -7.79 -7.37
CA THR A 176 7.45 -7.61 -6.66
C THR A 176 6.76 -6.31 -7.06
N LEU A 177 7.47 -5.20 -7.22
CA LEU A 177 6.91 -3.95 -7.73
C LEU A 177 6.46 -4.05 -9.19
N LEU A 178 7.15 -4.83 -10.02
CA LEU A 178 6.71 -5.12 -11.39
C LEU A 178 5.37 -5.86 -11.39
N ALA A 179 5.19 -6.83 -10.48
CA ALA A 179 3.89 -7.49 -10.31
C ALA A 179 2.79 -6.51 -9.88
N VAL A 180 3.10 -5.54 -9.01
CA VAL A 180 2.18 -4.46 -8.64
C VAL A 180 1.85 -3.60 -9.86
N VAL A 181 2.84 -3.16 -10.65
CA VAL A 181 2.64 -2.37 -11.86
C VAL A 181 1.74 -3.10 -12.85
N ILE A 182 2.01 -4.36 -13.14
CA ILE A 182 1.16 -5.18 -14.02
C ILE A 182 -0.28 -5.20 -13.50
N SER A 183 -0.45 -5.41 -12.19
CA SER A 183 -1.78 -5.49 -11.57
C SER A 183 -2.56 -4.18 -11.66
N VAL A 184 -1.92 -3.02 -11.43
CA VAL A 184 -2.61 -1.71 -11.54
C VAL A 184 -2.94 -1.34 -12.99
N TRP A 185 -2.14 -1.79 -13.96
CA TRP A 185 -2.46 -1.58 -15.38
C TRP A 185 -3.63 -2.45 -15.87
N LEU A 186 -3.90 -3.58 -15.21
CA LEU A 186 -5.08 -4.41 -15.46
C LEU A 186 -6.37 -3.84 -14.85
N LEU A 187 -6.29 -2.87 -13.94
CA LEU A 187 -7.48 -2.24 -13.36
C LEU A 187 -8.31 -1.54 -14.45
N PRO A 188 -9.64 -1.61 -14.36
CA PRO A 188 -10.51 -0.86 -15.27
C PRO A 188 -10.34 0.66 -15.06
N ASN A 189 -10.51 1.43 -16.12
CA ASN A 189 -10.52 2.89 -16.02
C ASN A 189 -11.81 3.34 -15.35
N LEU A 190 -11.78 3.44 -14.03
CA LEU A 190 -12.87 3.98 -13.24
C LEU A 190 -12.61 5.49 -13.07
N LYS A 191 -13.48 6.31 -13.65
CA LYS A 191 -13.52 7.73 -13.38
C LYS A 191 -14.69 7.96 -12.41
N GLU A 192 -14.37 8.47 -11.24
CA GLU A 192 -15.39 8.80 -10.24
C GLU A 192 -15.95 10.19 -10.54
N ASN A 193 -17.28 10.33 -10.44
CA ASN A 193 -17.90 11.64 -10.55
C ASN A 193 -17.54 12.46 -9.31
N VAL A 194 -16.69 13.46 -9.48
CA VAL A 194 -16.33 14.40 -8.43
C VAL A 194 -17.49 15.35 -8.23
N SER A 195 -18.27 15.18 -7.17
CA SER A 195 -19.25 16.19 -6.76
C SER A 195 -18.50 17.33 -6.04
N LEU A 196 -18.18 18.39 -6.77
CA LEU A 196 -17.55 19.60 -6.23
C LEU A 196 -18.46 20.36 -5.22
N HIS A 197 -19.65 19.85 -4.94
CA HIS A 197 -20.70 20.47 -4.13
C HIS A 197 -21.06 19.68 -2.87
N GLU A 198 -20.19 18.79 -2.37
CA GLU A 198 -20.41 18.28 -1.02
C GLU A 198 -20.17 19.44 -0.03
N GLU A 199 -21.23 19.82 0.68
CA GLU A 199 -21.12 20.75 1.83
C GLU A 199 -19.96 20.26 2.72
N LYS A 200 -19.03 21.16 3.03
CA LYS A 200 -17.91 20.86 3.95
C LYS A 200 -18.47 20.52 5.32
N VAL A 201 -18.87 19.28 5.52
CA VAL A 201 -19.33 18.79 6.81
C VAL A 201 -18.13 18.83 7.76
N SER A 202 -18.24 19.64 8.81
CA SER A 202 -17.20 19.69 9.83
C SER A 202 -17.10 18.33 10.52
N VAL A 203 -15.91 17.73 10.50
CA VAL A 203 -15.64 16.45 11.16
C VAL A 203 -15.52 16.61 12.69
N LEU A 204 -15.30 17.84 13.16
CA LEU A 204 -15.05 18.14 14.57
C LEU A 204 -16.18 17.71 15.53
N PRO A 205 -17.49 17.86 15.20
CA PRO A 205 -18.55 17.36 16.07
C PRO A 205 -18.56 15.82 16.19
N ILE A 206 -18.16 15.12 15.14
CA ILE A 206 -18.06 13.65 15.14
C ILE A 206 -16.90 13.21 16.03
N LEU A 207 -15.73 13.86 15.91
CA LEU A 207 -14.55 13.54 16.72
C LEU A 207 -14.75 13.81 18.22
N LYS A 208 -15.68 14.69 18.60
CA LYS A 208 -16.03 14.98 20.00
C LYS A 208 -16.96 13.94 20.64
N GLN A 209 -17.50 12.99 19.85
CA GLN A 209 -18.34 11.94 20.41
C GLN A 209 -17.50 10.94 21.21
N ALA A 210 -17.95 10.60 22.43
CA ALA A 210 -17.23 9.68 23.31
C ALA A 210 -17.00 8.30 22.66
N SER A 211 -17.98 7.79 21.87
CA SER A 211 -17.86 6.54 21.12
C SER A 211 -16.71 6.55 20.12
N VAL A 212 -16.52 7.67 19.43
CA VAL A 212 -15.42 7.87 18.47
C VAL A 212 -14.09 7.96 19.20
N GLY A 213 -14.05 8.65 20.34
CA GLY A 213 -12.86 8.70 21.22
C GLY A 213 -12.43 7.30 21.69
N TRP A 214 -13.37 6.49 22.18
CA TRP A 214 -13.09 5.11 22.58
C TRP A 214 -12.66 4.20 21.43
N PHE A 215 -13.24 4.39 20.25
CA PHE A 215 -12.83 3.68 19.05
C PHE A 215 -11.36 3.97 18.70
N PHE A 216 -10.94 5.24 18.68
CA PHE A 216 -9.54 5.59 18.41
C PHE A 216 -8.60 5.14 19.51
N ALA A 217 -9.02 5.21 20.79
CA ALA A 217 -8.23 4.66 21.89
C ALA A 217 -8.02 3.16 21.73
N GLY A 218 -9.06 2.41 21.38
CA GLY A 218 -8.97 0.98 21.11
C GLY A 218 -8.02 0.66 19.96
N LEU A 219 -8.11 1.40 18.85
CA LEU A 219 -7.18 1.26 17.73
C LEU A 219 -5.73 1.57 18.13
N PHE A 220 -5.51 2.63 18.91
CA PHE A 220 -4.18 2.99 19.40
C PHE A 220 -3.56 1.86 20.23
N PHE A 221 -4.27 1.33 21.21
CA PHE A 221 -3.78 0.22 22.04
C PHE A 221 -3.60 -1.07 21.25
N HIS A 222 -4.48 -1.33 20.27
CA HIS A 222 -4.33 -2.47 19.37
C HIS A 222 -3.04 -2.37 18.54
N VAL A 223 -2.77 -1.23 17.91
CA VAL A 223 -1.52 -1.02 17.16
C VAL A 223 -0.30 -1.10 18.06
N LEU A 224 -0.37 -0.48 19.26
CA LEU A 224 0.72 -0.49 20.23
C LEU A 224 1.09 -1.91 20.67
N SER A 225 0.10 -2.79 20.88
CA SER A 225 0.34 -4.19 21.25
C SER A 225 1.05 -5.01 20.18
N HIS A 226 0.93 -4.60 18.89
CA HIS A 226 1.60 -5.28 17.78
C HIS A 226 3.03 -4.78 17.55
N ILE A 227 3.36 -3.55 17.94
CA ILE A 227 4.70 -2.98 17.74
C ILE A 227 5.76 -3.84 18.45
N GLY A 228 5.48 -4.32 19.67
CA GLY A 228 6.41 -5.16 20.41
C GLY A 228 6.71 -6.54 19.80
N ILE A 229 5.92 -6.96 18.81
CA ILE A 229 6.14 -8.24 18.10
C ILE A 229 7.10 -8.04 16.90
N TYR A 230 7.21 -6.80 16.39
CA TYR A 230 8.02 -6.47 15.22
C TYR A 230 9.39 -5.86 15.54
N VAL A 231 9.72 -5.72 16.82
CA VAL A 231 11.02 -5.25 17.34
C VAL A 231 11.79 -6.41 17.97
#